data_56d676861b56714aac855f34e993be95
#
_entry.id   56d676861b56714aac855f34e993be95
#
_cell.length_a   1.000
_cell.length_b   1.000
_cell.length_c   1.000
_cell.angle_alpha   90.00
_cell.angle_beta   90.00
_cell.angle_gamma   90.00
#
_symmetry.space_group_name_H-M   'P 1'
#
loop_
_entity.id
_entity.type
_entity.pdbx_description
1 polymer ?
#
loop_
_entity_poly.entity_id
_entity_poly.type
_entity_poly.pdbx_seq_one_letter_code
_entity_poly.pdbx_strand_id
1 'polypeptide(L)'
;GMFRRNTDHIDGGVKTYNSGEDSPKVIESTEIISFDLEVSLYTIVLEEESELIGRNYKLSAVLEDGAVKSKFKWRDRAGGGEEHDFSADASFMTSLQQIVSKYNFAKYNGCVSKVSGLPDMYGAKIDIAYASGENIYAYNNQDEFVPFEAVKELIELFEMQI
;
A
#
# COMPACT_ATOMS: atom_id res chain seq x y z
N GLY A 1 -22.36 11.21 1.33
CA GLY A 1 -22.47 10.36 0.19
C GLY A 1 -22.67 8.90 0.55
N MET A 2 -23.17 8.18 -0.35
CA MET A 2 -23.40 6.76 -0.17
C MET A 2 -22.37 5.95 -0.94
N PHE A 3 -21.91 4.89 -0.33
CA PHE A 3 -21.00 3.99 -1.02
C PHE A 3 -21.75 3.25 -2.12
N ARG A 4 -21.16 3.25 -3.30
CA ARG A 4 -21.63 2.42 -4.39
C ARG A 4 -20.89 1.10 -4.31
N ARG A 5 -21.59 0.05 -4.01
CA ARG A 5 -21.03 -1.29 -3.95
C ARG A 5 -21.68 -2.14 -5.04
N ASN A 6 -20.87 -2.65 -5.92
CA ASN A 6 -21.29 -3.53 -7.00
C ASN A 6 -20.75 -4.93 -6.77
N THR A 7 -21.56 -5.95 -7.09
CA THR A 7 -21.16 -7.34 -6.97
C THR A 7 -21.41 -8.03 -8.31
N ASP A 8 -20.36 -8.55 -8.90
CA ASP A 8 -20.41 -9.26 -10.18
C ASP A 8 -19.86 -10.66 -10.03
N HIS A 9 -20.44 -11.60 -10.75
CA HIS A 9 -19.93 -12.94 -10.86
C HIS A 9 -19.02 -13.02 -12.07
N ILE A 10 -17.79 -13.50 -11.86
CA ILE A 10 -16.80 -13.72 -12.91
C ILE A 10 -16.38 -15.18 -12.89
N ASP A 11 -15.67 -15.64 -13.95
CA ASP A 11 -15.18 -17.01 -14.03
C ASP A 11 -14.32 -17.35 -12.82
N GLY A 12 -14.78 -18.32 -12.03
CA GLY A 12 -14.08 -18.82 -10.86
C GLY A 12 -14.22 -17.98 -9.60
N GLY A 13 -15.06 -16.93 -9.59
CA GLY A 13 -15.17 -16.12 -8.39
C GLY A 13 -16.30 -15.11 -8.39
N VAL A 14 -16.34 -14.32 -7.33
CA VAL A 14 -17.30 -13.22 -7.15
C VAL A 14 -16.51 -11.94 -6.93
N LYS A 15 -16.78 -10.93 -7.74
CA LYS A 15 -16.16 -9.61 -7.62
C LYS A 15 -17.08 -8.66 -6.87
N THR A 16 -16.52 -8.02 -5.85
CA THR A 16 -17.19 -6.94 -5.12
C THR A 16 -16.30 -5.71 -5.21
N TYR A 17 -16.88 -4.56 -5.56
CA TYR A 17 -16.07 -3.36 -5.66
C TYR A 17 -16.81 -2.09 -5.27
N ASN A 18 -16.02 -1.08 -4.92
CA ASN A 18 -16.46 0.30 -4.68
C ASN A 18 -15.52 1.19 -5.50
N SER A 19 -16.10 2.08 -6.29
CA SER A 19 -15.32 3.00 -7.13
C SER A 19 -14.64 4.12 -6.32
N GLY A 20 -15.09 4.35 -5.07
CA GLY A 20 -14.57 5.42 -4.24
C GLY A 20 -15.00 6.81 -4.64
N GLU A 21 -16.06 6.95 -5.44
CA GLU A 21 -16.52 8.26 -5.93
C GLU A 21 -16.80 9.25 -4.80
N ASP A 22 -17.30 8.75 -3.66
CA ASP A 22 -17.68 9.59 -2.51
C ASP A 22 -16.53 9.82 -1.54
N SER A 23 -15.37 9.25 -1.79
CA SER A 23 -14.21 9.41 -0.92
C SER A 23 -13.37 10.62 -1.31
N PRO A 24 -12.84 11.37 -0.33
CA PRO A 24 -11.99 12.51 -0.65
C PRO A 24 -10.76 12.11 -1.46
N LYS A 25 -10.48 12.87 -2.50
CA LYS A 25 -9.30 12.65 -3.38
C LYS A 25 -8.20 13.67 -3.12
N VAL A 26 -8.40 14.53 -2.13
CA VAL A 26 -7.42 15.52 -1.68
C VAL A 26 -7.31 15.40 -0.17
N ILE A 27 -6.08 15.32 0.34
CA ILE A 27 -5.78 15.30 1.76
C ILE A 27 -5.14 16.62 2.13
N GLU A 28 -5.71 17.30 3.11
CA GLU A 28 -5.21 18.60 3.57
C GLU A 28 -4.01 18.46 4.51
N SER A 29 -4.00 17.43 5.32
CA SER A 29 -2.91 17.21 6.27
C SER A 29 -1.62 16.80 5.57
N THR A 30 -0.49 17.21 6.14
CA THR A 30 0.84 16.76 5.74
C THR A 30 1.49 15.85 6.77
N GLU A 31 0.73 15.44 7.79
CA GLU A 31 1.26 14.64 8.89
C GLU A 31 0.65 13.24 8.93
N ILE A 32 1.38 12.27 8.38
CA ILE A 32 1.01 10.86 8.48
C ILE A 32 1.36 10.36 9.88
N ILE A 33 0.40 9.70 10.54
CA ILE A 33 0.61 9.07 11.84
C ILE A 33 0.61 7.55 11.74
N SER A 34 0.06 6.98 10.67
CA SER A 34 0.05 5.54 10.46
C SER A 34 0.11 5.26 8.96
N PHE A 35 0.96 4.34 8.56
CA PHE A 35 1.15 3.97 7.17
C PHE A 35 1.21 2.45 7.07
N ASP A 36 0.43 1.89 6.15
CA ASP A 36 0.43 0.46 5.88
C ASP A 36 0.29 0.26 4.38
N LEU A 37 1.24 -0.45 3.79
CA LEU A 37 1.20 -0.81 2.38
C LEU A 37 1.51 -2.30 2.26
N GLU A 38 0.62 -3.02 1.58
CA GLU A 38 0.86 -4.38 1.17
C GLU A 38 0.80 -4.41 -0.34
N VAL A 39 1.77 -5.06 -0.98
CA VAL A 39 1.82 -5.11 -2.44
C VAL A 39 2.40 -6.43 -2.91
N SER A 40 1.78 -6.99 -3.95
CA SER A 40 2.25 -8.18 -4.67
C SER A 40 2.66 -7.76 -6.07
N LEU A 41 3.91 -8.01 -6.43
CA LEU A 41 4.52 -7.50 -7.66
C LEU A 41 4.71 -8.58 -8.73
N TYR A 42 3.81 -9.56 -8.80
CA TYR A 42 3.98 -10.68 -9.72
C TYR A 42 4.18 -10.27 -11.16
N THR A 43 3.39 -9.32 -11.64
CA THR A 43 3.46 -8.87 -13.02
C THR A 43 4.72 -8.05 -13.28
N ILE A 44 5.01 -7.12 -12.36
CA ILE A 44 6.11 -6.16 -12.51
C ILE A 44 7.47 -6.85 -12.35
N VAL A 45 7.59 -7.73 -11.36
CA VAL A 45 8.86 -8.40 -11.02
C VAL A 45 9.25 -9.46 -12.04
N LEU A 46 8.34 -9.85 -12.94
CA LEU A 46 8.67 -10.74 -14.05
C LEU A 46 9.54 -10.05 -15.10
N GLU A 47 9.60 -8.74 -15.10
CA GLU A 47 10.47 -8.00 -15.99
C GLU A 47 11.91 -8.11 -15.52
N GLU A 48 12.83 -8.31 -16.46
CA GLU A 48 14.23 -8.64 -16.19
C GLU A 48 15.01 -7.57 -15.45
N GLU A 49 14.52 -6.35 -15.46
CA GLU A 49 15.25 -5.20 -14.93
C GLU A 49 14.89 -4.83 -13.49
N SER A 50 14.08 -5.65 -12.83
CA SER A 50 13.69 -5.35 -11.46
C SER A 50 14.85 -5.53 -10.50
N GLU A 51 15.18 -4.47 -9.76
CA GLU A 51 16.17 -4.49 -8.69
C GLU A 51 15.59 -5.00 -7.38
N LEU A 52 14.29 -5.26 -7.32
CA LEU A 52 13.61 -5.71 -6.12
C LEU A 52 13.78 -7.21 -5.94
N ILE A 53 14.20 -7.61 -4.74
CA ILE A 53 14.48 -9.00 -4.42
C ILE A 53 13.22 -9.78 -4.06
N GLY A 54 12.18 -9.10 -3.58
CA GLY A 54 10.93 -9.74 -3.15
C GLY A 54 9.83 -9.59 -4.17
N ARG A 55 8.74 -10.30 -3.91
CA ARG A 55 7.52 -10.20 -4.72
C ARG A 55 6.34 -9.70 -3.92
N ASN A 56 6.29 -10.08 -2.65
CA ASN A 56 5.27 -9.61 -1.72
C ASN A 56 5.96 -8.77 -0.68
N TYR A 57 5.45 -7.56 -0.49
CA TYR A 57 5.99 -6.61 0.46
C TYR A 57 4.91 -6.15 1.42
N LYS A 58 5.29 -6.03 2.69
CA LYS A 58 4.49 -5.37 3.72
C LYS A 58 5.35 -4.32 4.37
N LEU A 59 4.91 -3.09 4.29
CA LEU A 59 5.58 -1.92 4.85
C LEU A 59 4.62 -1.25 5.82
N SER A 60 5.02 -1.12 7.08
CA SER A 60 4.21 -0.41 8.06
C SER A 60 5.04 0.51 8.92
N ALA A 61 4.43 1.62 9.34
CA ALA A 61 5.06 2.59 10.22
C ALA A 61 3.97 3.29 11.03
N VAL A 62 4.19 3.41 12.33
CA VAL A 62 3.26 4.08 13.25
C VAL A 62 4.04 5.06 14.10
N LEU A 63 3.54 6.28 14.19
CA LEU A 63 4.10 7.31 15.09
C LEU A 63 3.50 7.16 16.46
N GLU A 64 4.35 6.87 17.46
CA GLU A 64 3.94 6.73 18.86
C GLU A 64 4.89 7.54 19.74
N ASP A 65 4.34 8.50 20.48
CA ASP A 65 5.12 9.32 21.42
C ASP A 65 6.37 9.94 20.80
N GLY A 66 6.25 10.47 19.58
CA GLY A 66 7.34 11.13 18.87
C GLY A 66 8.33 10.20 18.20
N ALA A 67 8.18 8.90 18.34
CA ALA A 67 9.04 7.90 17.71
C ALA A 67 8.23 7.04 16.75
N VAL A 68 8.89 6.55 15.71
CA VAL A 68 8.26 5.70 14.69
C VAL A 68 8.64 4.25 14.96
N LYS A 69 7.63 3.39 15.00
CA LYS A 69 7.81 1.94 15.02
C LYS A 69 7.41 1.39 13.67
N SER A 70 8.32 0.65 13.05
CA SER A 70 8.16 0.21 11.67
C SER A 70 8.43 -1.27 11.52
N LYS A 71 7.81 -1.85 10.51
CA LYS A 71 8.02 -3.22 10.10
C LYS A 71 8.22 -3.25 8.59
N PHE A 72 9.22 -4.00 8.15
CA PHE A 72 9.52 -4.24 6.75
C PHE A 72 9.59 -5.75 6.53
N LYS A 73 8.72 -6.27 5.66
CA LYS A 73 8.67 -7.70 5.38
C LYS A 73 8.58 -7.92 3.88
N TRP A 74 9.32 -8.90 3.38
CA TRP A 74 9.19 -9.31 1.99
C TRP A 74 9.33 -10.83 1.86
N ARG A 75 8.75 -11.37 0.80
CA ARG A 75 8.89 -12.77 0.41
C ARG A 75 9.16 -12.87 -1.07
N ASP A 76 9.99 -13.85 -1.45
CA ASP A 76 10.29 -14.13 -2.85
C ASP A 76 9.37 -15.25 -3.38
N ARG A 77 9.59 -15.64 -4.64
CA ARG A 77 8.81 -16.69 -5.30
C ARG A 77 8.94 -18.05 -4.65
N ALA A 78 10.12 -18.34 -4.12
CA ALA A 78 10.42 -19.63 -3.53
C ALA A 78 9.95 -19.76 -2.09
N GLY A 79 9.31 -18.70 -1.55
CA GLY A 79 8.84 -18.67 -0.17
C GLY A 79 9.89 -18.22 0.83
N GLY A 80 11.08 -17.85 0.38
CA GLY A 80 12.08 -17.18 1.21
C GLY A 80 11.71 -15.75 1.48
N GLY A 81 12.34 -15.13 2.45
CA GLY A 81 12.08 -13.74 2.75
C GLY A 81 12.74 -13.31 4.04
N GLU A 82 12.47 -12.05 4.39
CA GLU A 82 12.98 -11.43 5.61
C GLU A 82 11.90 -10.61 6.27
N GLU A 83 12.02 -10.44 7.57
CA GLU A 83 11.17 -9.56 8.36
C GLU A 83 12.06 -8.76 9.30
N HIS A 84 11.92 -7.44 9.26
CA HIS A 84 12.71 -6.52 10.07
C HIS A 84 11.79 -5.56 10.81
N ASP A 85 12.02 -5.43 12.11
CA ASP A 85 11.41 -4.40 12.93
C ASP A 85 12.47 -3.35 13.21
N PHE A 86 12.11 -2.08 13.07
CA PHE A 86 13.05 -1.00 13.38
C PHE A 86 12.31 0.22 13.94
N SER A 87 13.07 1.07 14.62
CA SER A 87 12.57 2.35 15.10
C SER A 87 13.25 3.47 14.33
N ALA A 88 12.53 4.57 14.16
CA ALA A 88 13.04 5.75 13.48
C ALA A 88 12.51 6.99 14.17
N ASP A 89 13.06 8.16 13.87
CA ASP A 89 12.51 9.41 14.37
C ASP A 89 11.34 9.88 13.49
N ALA A 90 10.67 10.95 13.93
CA ALA A 90 9.48 11.45 13.23
C ALA A 90 9.75 11.88 11.78
N SER A 91 11.00 12.16 11.42
CA SER A 91 11.36 12.53 10.04
C SER A 91 11.10 11.41 9.04
N PHE A 92 11.07 10.17 9.50
CA PHE A 92 10.69 9.03 8.65
C PHE A 92 9.27 9.19 8.11
N MET A 93 8.34 9.66 8.95
CA MET A 93 6.96 9.90 8.51
C MET A 93 6.89 11.05 7.50
N THR A 94 7.74 12.06 7.65
CA THR A 94 7.85 13.15 6.67
C THR A 94 8.31 12.62 5.31
N SER A 95 9.29 11.73 5.30
CA SER A 95 9.76 11.09 4.07
C SER A 95 8.66 10.25 3.41
N LEU A 96 7.90 9.50 4.19
CA LEU A 96 6.73 8.78 3.70
C LEU A 96 5.72 9.72 3.06
N GLN A 97 5.41 10.81 3.75
CA GLN A 97 4.45 11.81 3.28
C GLN A 97 4.88 12.40 1.94
N GLN A 98 6.15 12.66 1.76
CA GLN A 98 6.66 13.20 0.49
C GLN A 98 6.42 12.24 -0.67
N ILE A 99 6.64 10.95 -0.46
CA ILE A 99 6.41 9.94 -1.50
C ILE A 99 4.91 9.80 -1.80
N VAL A 100 4.09 9.70 -0.75
CA VAL A 100 2.64 9.57 -0.87
C VAL A 100 2.06 10.76 -1.64
N SER A 101 2.53 11.97 -1.35
CA SER A 101 2.10 13.19 -2.03
C SER A 101 2.62 13.25 -3.48
N LYS A 102 3.88 12.90 -3.70
CA LYS A 102 4.50 12.89 -5.03
C LYS A 102 3.71 12.04 -6.04
N TYR A 103 3.25 10.88 -5.59
CA TYR A 103 2.50 9.96 -6.44
C TYR A 103 0.99 10.07 -6.28
N ASN A 104 0.54 11.06 -5.52
CA ASN A 104 -0.89 11.35 -5.31
C ASN A 104 -1.72 10.12 -4.94
N PHE A 105 -1.33 9.46 -3.86
CA PHE A 105 -2.05 8.27 -3.38
C PHE A 105 -3.51 8.58 -3.03
N ALA A 106 -3.82 9.83 -2.70
CA ALA A 106 -5.19 10.24 -2.39
C ALA A 106 -6.16 9.97 -3.53
N LYS A 107 -5.69 9.93 -4.78
CA LYS A 107 -6.55 9.61 -5.94
C LYS A 107 -7.15 8.21 -5.88
N TYR A 108 -6.54 7.30 -5.15
CA TYR A 108 -7.04 5.92 -4.99
C TYR A 108 -8.02 5.77 -3.84
N ASN A 109 -8.17 6.82 -3.02
CA ASN A 109 -8.95 6.72 -1.79
C ASN A 109 -10.38 6.21 -2.04
N GLY A 110 -10.77 5.19 -1.29
CA GLY A 110 -12.08 4.58 -1.37
C GLY A 110 -12.24 3.54 -2.47
N CYS A 111 -11.24 3.38 -3.35
CA CYS A 111 -11.30 2.37 -4.40
C CYS A 111 -11.04 0.99 -3.80
N VAL A 112 -12.05 0.13 -3.81
CA VAL A 112 -11.95 -1.22 -3.27
C VAL A 112 -12.46 -2.20 -4.30
N SER A 113 -11.64 -3.18 -4.68
CA SER A 113 -12.02 -4.25 -5.59
C SER A 113 -11.52 -5.56 -5.04
N LYS A 114 -12.44 -6.46 -4.76
CA LYS A 114 -12.12 -7.77 -4.19
C LYS A 114 -12.79 -8.87 -5.00
N VAL A 115 -12.02 -9.85 -5.42
CA VAL A 115 -12.52 -11.08 -6.03
C VAL A 115 -12.37 -12.20 -5.01
N SER A 116 -13.49 -12.83 -4.66
CA SER A 116 -13.53 -13.99 -3.76
C SER A 116 -13.64 -15.26 -4.59
N GLY A 117 -13.07 -16.36 -4.09
CA GLY A 117 -13.10 -17.65 -4.76
C GLY A 117 -11.91 -17.89 -5.69
N LEU A 118 -11.00 -16.95 -5.79
CA LEU A 118 -9.75 -17.08 -6.52
C LEU A 118 -8.58 -16.78 -5.58
N PRO A 119 -7.40 -17.36 -5.82
CA PRO A 119 -6.21 -17.00 -5.04
C PRO A 119 -5.86 -15.54 -5.20
N ASP A 120 -5.35 -14.91 -4.14
CA ASP A 120 -4.79 -13.58 -4.22
C ASP A 120 -3.43 -13.66 -4.90
N MET A 121 -3.34 -13.19 -6.14
CA MET A 121 -2.13 -13.33 -6.95
C MET A 121 -1.38 -12.03 -7.14
N TYR A 122 -2.11 -10.95 -7.29
CA TYR A 122 -1.56 -9.62 -7.48
C TYR A 122 -2.35 -8.67 -6.60
N GLY A 123 -1.89 -7.43 -6.52
CA GLY A 123 -2.70 -6.44 -5.90
C GLY A 123 -1.95 -5.57 -4.92
N ALA A 124 -2.71 -4.70 -4.29
CA ALA A 124 -2.17 -3.79 -3.28
C ALA A 124 -3.25 -3.41 -2.28
N LYS A 125 -2.80 -3.03 -1.11
CA LYS A 125 -3.62 -2.44 -0.07
C LYS A 125 -2.89 -1.22 0.47
N ILE A 126 -3.59 -0.09 0.48
CA ILE A 126 -3.09 1.15 1.06
C ILE A 126 -3.98 1.49 2.24
N ASP A 127 -3.39 1.75 3.40
CA ASP A 127 -4.10 2.21 4.58
C ASP A 127 -3.24 3.25 5.29
N ILE A 128 -3.60 4.51 5.14
CA ILE A 128 -2.83 5.64 5.66
C ILE A 128 -3.75 6.51 6.50
N ALA A 129 -3.30 6.84 7.72
CA ALA A 129 -4.02 7.75 8.60
C ALA A 129 -3.18 9.00 8.88
N TYR A 130 -3.84 10.14 8.94
CA TYR A 130 -3.23 11.45 9.16
C TYR A 130 -3.63 12.01 10.52
N ALA A 131 -2.81 12.92 11.04
CA ALA A 131 -3.07 13.57 12.32
C ALA A 131 -4.40 14.33 12.35
N SER A 132 -4.86 14.79 11.20
CA SER A 132 -6.14 15.48 11.05
C SER A 132 -7.37 14.59 11.22
N GLY A 133 -7.17 13.26 11.19
CA GLY A 133 -8.27 12.30 11.12
C GLY A 133 -8.62 11.90 9.69
N GLU A 134 -8.02 12.56 8.69
CA GLU A 134 -8.16 12.13 7.31
C GLU A 134 -7.48 10.78 7.10
N ASN A 135 -7.90 10.06 6.07
CA ASN A 135 -7.28 8.78 5.75
C ASN A 135 -7.33 8.49 4.26
N ILE A 136 -6.45 7.60 3.83
CA ILE A 136 -6.48 7.01 2.48
C ILE A 136 -6.61 5.50 2.66
N TYR A 137 -7.61 4.91 2.05
CA TYR A 137 -7.77 3.47 2.02
C TYR A 137 -8.12 3.02 0.61
N ALA A 138 -7.36 2.04 0.09
CA ALA A 138 -7.62 1.44 -1.20
C ALA A 138 -7.18 -0.01 -1.17
N TYR A 139 -7.86 -0.85 -1.94
CA TYR A 139 -7.60 -2.29 -1.95
C TYR A 139 -7.97 -2.89 -3.29
N ASN A 140 -7.11 -3.75 -3.79
CA ASN A 140 -7.41 -4.58 -4.95
C ASN A 140 -6.59 -5.86 -4.81
N ASN A 141 -7.23 -7.03 -4.85
CA ASN A 141 -6.53 -8.31 -4.68
C ASN A 141 -6.21 -9.00 -6.00
N GLN A 142 -6.46 -8.37 -7.13
CA GLN A 142 -6.19 -8.94 -8.45
C GLN A 142 -5.39 -8.02 -9.37
N ASP A 143 -5.20 -6.76 -8.98
CA ASP A 143 -4.54 -5.77 -9.82
C ASP A 143 -3.61 -4.88 -9.00
N GLU A 144 -2.43 -4.64 -9.54
CA GLU A 144 -1.39 -3.78 -8.96
C GLU A 144 -1.64 -2.35 -9.41
N PHE A 145 -2.44 -1.60 -8.68
CA PHE A 145 -2.80 -0.25 -9.10
C PHE A 145 -1.79 0.82 -8.67
N VAL A 146 -0.87 0.50 -7.76
CA VAL A 146 0.14 1.46 -7.28
C VAL A 146 1.30 1.51 -8.27
N PRO A 147 1.74 2.69 -8.71
CA PRO A 147 2.86 2.79 -9.64
C PRO A 147 4.13 2.11 -9.10
N PHE A 148 4.81 1.40 -9.97
CA PHE A 148 6.04 0.67 -9.59
C PHE A 148 7.08 1.61 -9.00
N GLU A 149 7.25 2.79 -9.57
CA GLU A 149 8.22 3.77 -9.09
C GLU A 149 7.91 4.21 -7.65
N ALA A 150 6.63 4.34 -7.30
CA ALA A 150 6.22 4.66 -5.94
C ALA A 150 6.57 3.53 -4.98
N VAL A 151 6.26 2.29 -5.36
CA VAL A 151 6.57 1.11 -4.56
C VAL A 151 8.08 1.02 -4.35
N LYS A 152 8.85 1.23 -5.39
CA LYS A 152 10.31 1.18 -5.33
C LYS A 152 10.87 2.23 -4.37
N GLU A 153 10.41 3.47 -4.45
CA GLU A 153 10.86 4.53 -3.54
C GLU A 153 10.51 4.22 -2.08
N LEU A 154 9.32 3.67 -1.84
CA LEU A 154 8.91 3.28 -0.49
C LEU A 154 9.78 2.14 0.05
N ILE A 155 10.03 1.12 -0.76
CA ILE A 155 10.88 0.00 -0.37
C ILE A 155 12.30 0.50 -0.06
N GLU A 156 12.86 1.34 -0.91
CA GLU A 156 14.20 1.92 -0.69
C GLU A 156 14.26 2.71 0.61
N LEU A 157 13.21 3.48 0.92
CA LEU A 157 13.14 4.24 2.17
C LEU A 157 13.21 3.32 3.38
N PHE A 158 12.45 2.21 3.37
CA PHE A 158 12.48 1.24 4.46
C PHE A 158 13.81 0.50 4.55
N GLU A 159 14.37 0.10 3.40
CA GLU A 159 15.66 -0.60 3.35
C GLU A 159 16.81 0.22 3.93
N MET A 160 16.75 1.53 3.80
CA MET A 160 17.78 2.42 4.35
C MET A 160 17.85 2.37 5.88
N GLN A 161 16.84 1.83 6.54
CA GLN A 161 16.75 1.78 8.00
C GLN A 161 17.27 0.47 8.58
N ILE A 162 17.53 -0.52 7.75
CA ILE A 162 17.94 -1.85 8.20
C ILE A 162 19.35 -2.21 7.81
#